data_3906a87901da5e2e13da5d56b8d19ae1
#
_entry.id   3906a87901da5e2e13da5d56b8d19ae1
#
_cell.length_a   1.000
_cell.length_b   1.000
_cell.length_c   1.000
_cell.angle_alpha   90.00
_cell.angle_beta   90.00
_cell.angle_gamma   90.00
#
_symmetry.space_group_name_H-M   'P 1'
#
loop_
_entity.id
_entity.type
_entity.pdbx_description
1 polymer ?
#
loop_
_entity_poly.entity_id
_entity_poly.type
_entity_poly.pdbx_seq_one_letter_code
_entity_poly.pdbx_strand_id
1 'polypeptide(L)'
;MKKVFLFCLVVSLLAFFLVPTGALAAAKSKMHLKFSTWHPPASREVKTVWQPMLEELKKKSDGRITYTLYAGAALGKGPEHYDIVSKGLSDMGYFTATWTPGRFPLSDVLSLATWVDGKDLAVDIGNKMYEEALSNEFPGVKMIELNGCIQAFLWTRKPVKTLEDCKGLKIRAPGGHQTNYIKSLGAEPVFMPLGDVYLALETGTIDGLVTCPPLILAFKLYEVAKYGVIATFGCVTEGVIMNQKSWDNTPDDLKPIIMEVCSNPFRTTGGLNRDVYKVMIKEIEDKGVTLYDLPAEQQKKWFKGFQDVTEKWVTDLEAKGLPAKETVMKYNKVTESIGAKSVAIPDEWK
;
A
#
# COMPACT_ATOMS: atom_id res chain seq x y z
N MET A 1 49.03 -25.13 -71.71
CA MET A 1 48.46 -23.94 -71.15
C MET A 1 47.00 -24.05 -70.61
N LYS A 2 46.32 -25.17 -70.81
CA LYS A 2 44.89 -25.34 -70.33
C LYS A 2 44.72 -25.98 -68.95
N LYS A 3 45.76 -26.47 -68.33
CA LYS A 3 45.68 -27.09 -66.96
C LYS A 3 46.02 -26.13 -65.80
N VAL A 4 46.66 -24.99 -66.04
CA VAL A 4 47.00 -23.99 -64.98
C VAL A 4 45.85 -23.06 -64.72
N PHE A 5 44.96 -22.82 -65.67
CA PHE A 5 43.78 -21.90 -65.54
C PHE A 5 42.66 -22.53 -64.69
N LEU A 6 42.59 -23.84 -64.54
CA LEU A 6 41.53 -24.51 -63.79
C LEU A 6 41.84 -24.59 -62.30
N PHE A 7 43.12 -24.47 -61.92
CA PHE A 7 43.55 -24.54 -60.51
C PHE A 7 43.38 -23.19 -59.77
N CYS A 8 43.48 -22.08 -60.50
CA CYS A 8 43.24 -20.75 -59.92
C CYS A 8 41.76 -20.42 -59.72
N LEU A 9 40.82 -21.08 -60.42
CA LEU A 9 39.38 -20.83 -60.28
C LEU A 9 38.77 -21.58 -59.07
N VAL A 10 39.35 -22.69 -58.63
CA VAL A 10 38.87 -23.47 -57.50
C VAL A 10 39.35 -22.91 -56.14
N VAL A 11 40.48 -22.21 -56.11
CA VAL A 11 40.99 -21.59 -54.87
C VAL A 11 40.27 -20.28 -54.56
N SER A 12 39.70 -19.60 -55.59
CA SER A 12 38.94 -18.34 -55.39
C SER A 12 37.52 -18.57 -54.87
N LEU A 13 36.95 -19.78 -54.92
CA LEU A 13 35.60 -20.10 -54.46
C LEU A 13 35.54 -20.55 -52.99
N LEU A 14 36.68 -20.83 -52.32
CA LEU A 14 36.73 -21.27 -50.92
C LEU A 14 37.00 -20.17 -49.91
N ALA A 15 37.25 -18.94 -50.39
CA ALA A 15 37.51 -17.78 -49.50
C ALA A 15 36.26 -16.95 -49.18
N PHE A 16 35.04 -17.34 -49.59
CA PHE A 16 33.83 -16.52 -49.40
C PHE A 16 32.86 -17.02 -48.33
N PHE A 17 33.24 -17.98 -47.47
CA PHE A 17 32.38 -18.49 -46.42
C PHE A 17 32.94 -18.35 -44.99
N LEU A 18 33.75 -17.31 -44.73
CA LEU A 18 34.01 -16.84 -43.40
C LEU A 18 33.38 -15.45 -43.21
N VAL A 19 32.04 -15.40 -43.40
CA VAL A 19 31.25 -14.34 -42.77
C VAL A 19 31.26 -14.68 -41.29
N PRO A 20 31.87 -13.86 -40.44
CA PRO A 20 31.68 -14.03 -39.01
C PRO A 20 30.19 -13.92 -38.78
N THR A 21 29.54 -15.01 -38.42
CA THR A 21 28.23 -14.97 -37.79
C THR A 21 28.42 -14.19 -36.49
N GLY A 22 28.53 -12.85 -36.62
CA GLY A 22 28.29 -11.96 -35.53
C GLY A 22 26.91 -12.34 -35.03
N ALA A 23 26.86 -12.97 -33.85
CA ALA A 23 25.61 -13.21 -33.16
C ALA A 23 24.88 -11.86 -33.15
N LEU A 24 23.85 -11.71 -33.98
CA LEU A 24 22.88 -10.63 -33.76
C LEU A 24 22.39 -10.86 -32.34
N ALA A 25 22.97 -10.13 -31.38
CA ALA A 25 22.41 -10.07 -30.04
C ALA A 25 20.96 -9.65 -30.24
N ALA A 26 20.03 -10.57 -30.10
CA ALA A 26 18.61 -10.29 -30.23
C ALA A 26 18.33 -9.07 -29.34
N ALA A 27 17.85 -7.99 -29.94
CA ALA A 27 17.57 -6.76 -29.21
C ALA A 27 16.65 -7.13 -28.05
N LYS A 28 17.15 -6.99 -26.83
CA LYS A 28 16.39 -7.32 -25.62
C LYS A 28 15.09 -6.53 -25.65
N SER A 29 13.98 -7.20 -25.48
CA SER A 29 12.64 -6.59 -25.54
C SER A 29 12.50 -5.46 -24.51
N LYS A 30 11.81 -4.40 -24.92
CA LYS A 30 11.53 -3.20 -24.10
C LYS A 30 10.06 -3.15 -23.75
N MET A 31 9.72 -2.53 -22.62
CA MET A 31 8.34 -2.26 -22.26
C MET A 31 8.16 -0.82 -21.75
N HIS A 32 6.96 -0.30 -21.90
CA HIS A 32 6.54 0.97 -21.32
C HIS A 32 5.48 0.69 -20.27
N LEU A 33 5.73 1.10 -19.00
CA LEU A 33 4.90 0.84 -17.85
C LEU A 33 4.07 2.09 -17.50
N LYS A 34 2.75 1.99 -17.53
CA LYS A 34 1.87 3.00 -16.91
C LYS A 34 1.70 2.67 -15.44
N PHE A 35 2.13 3.57 -14.56
CA PHE A 35 1.93 3.46 -13.11
C PHE A 35 0.94 4.50 -12.63
N SER A 36 -0.09 4.09 -11.88
CA SER A 36 -1.10 4.99 -11.35
C SER A 36 -1.12 5.03 -9.82
N THR A 37 -1.36 6.22 -9.26
CA THR A 37 -1.55 6.42 -7.84
C THR A 37 -2.52 7.58 -7.57
N TRP A 38 -3.30 7.45 -6.50
CA TRP A 38 -4.20 8.50 -6.03
C TRP A 38 -3.48 9.59 -5.20
N HIS A 39 -2.23 9.38 -4.80
CA HIS A 39 -1.46 10.37 -4.07
C HIS A 39 -1.25 11.66 -4.88
N PRO A 40 -1.39 12.84 -4.25
CA PRO A 40 -1.12 14.11 -4.91
C PRO A 40 0.30 14.17 -5.50
N PRO A 41 0.51 14.77 -6.69
CA PRO A 41 1.83 14.84 -7.32
C PRO A 41 2.91 15.49 -6.46
N ALA A 42 2.52 16.45 -5.61
CA ALA A 42 3.43 17.16 -4.70
C ALA A 42 3.67 16.43 -3.38
N SER A 43 2.98 15.32 -3.12
CA SER A 43 3.11 14.57 -1.87
C SER A 43 4.50 13.95 -1.69
N ARG A 44 4.83 13.68 -0.43
CA ARG A 44 6.09 12.98 -0.08
C ARG A 44 6.13 11.61 -0.72
N GLU A 45 5.02 10.85 -0.69
CA GLU A 45 4.92 9.50 -1.25
C GLU A 45 5.30 9.47 -2.74
N VAL A 46 4.79 10.43 -3.53
CA VAL A 46 5.16 10.52 -4.95
C VAL A 46 6.64 10.85 -5.10
N LYS A 47 7.16 11.84 -4.35
CA LYS A 47 8.53 12.34 -4.50
C LYS A 47 9.59 11.41 -3.94
N THR A 48 9.30 10.68 -2.87
CA THR A 48 10.30 9.86 -2.16
C THR A 48 10.11 8.36 -2.30
N VAL A 49 8.96 7.91 -2.84
CA VAL A 49 8.69 6.48 -3.02
C VAL A 49 8.40 6.16 -4.49
N TRP A 50 7.30 6.66 -5.05
CA TRP A 50 6.84 6.19 -6.36
C TRP A 50 7.75 6.60 -7.50
N GLN A 51 8.14 7.87 -7.57
CA GLN A 51 9.03 8.34 -8.62
C GLN A 51 10.43 7.74 -8.51
N PRO A 52 11.10 7.71 -7.32
CA PRO A 52 12.39 7.02 -7.16
C PRO A 52 12.32 5.52 -7.46
N MET A 53 11.27 4.82 -7.07
CA MET A 53 11.05 3.40 -7.41
C MET A 53 11.04 3.19 -8.93
N LEU A 54 10.30 4.01 -9.66
CA LEU A 54 10.19 3.92 -11.12
C LEU A 54 11.51 4.28 -11.82
N GLU A 55 12.27 5.25 -11.31
CA GLU A 55 13.61 5.57 -11.82
C GLU A 55 14.60 4.43 -11.55
N GLU A 56 14.56 3.82 -10.36
CA GLU A 56 15.41 2.67 -10.06
C GLU A 56 15.06 1.46 -10.95
N LEU A 57 13.77 1.23 -11.21
CA LEU A 57 13.31 0.20 -12.13
C LEU A 57 13.85 0.43 -13.56
N LYS A 58 13.78 1.67 -14.05
CA LYS A 58 14.35 2.06 -15.34
C LYS A 58 15.86 1.83 -15.37
N LYS A 59 16.58 2.24 -14.33
CA LYS A 59 18.04 2.08 -14.20
C LYS A 59 18.45 0.61 -14.16
N LYS A 60 17.83 -0.23 -13.29
CA LYS A 60 18.16 -1.66 -13.17
C LYS A 60 17.82 -2.48 -14.39
N SER A 61 16.89 -2.01 -15.20
CA SER A 61 16.54 -2.64 -16.48
C SER A 61 17.39 -2.17 -17.67
N ASP A 62 18.45 -1.37 -17.43
CA ASP A 62 19.25 -0.72 -18.49
C ASP A 62 18.39 0.10 -19.48
N GLY A 63 17.33 0.77 -18.96
CA GLY A 63 16.39 1.56 -19.75
C GLY A 63 15.42 0.73 -20.61
N ARG A 64 15.35 -0.56 -20.39
CA ARG A 64 14.41 -1.46 -21.08
C ARG A 64 12.98 -1.29 -20.56
N ILE A 65 12.82 -0.93 -19.28
CA ILE A 65 11.55 -0.48 -18.71
C ILE A 65 11.56 1.04 -18.68
N THR A 66 10.63 1.64 -19.42
CA THR A 66 10.31 3.07 -19.35
C THR A 66 8.94 3.22 -18.69
N TYR A 67 8.58 4.41 -18.22
CA TYR A 67 7.31 4.57 -17.51
C TYR A 67 6.61 5.91 -17.78
N THR A 68 5.31 5.93 -17.51
CA THR A 68 4.51 7.15 -17.27
C THR A 68 3.86 7.05 -15.90
N LEU A 69 4.06 8.06 -15.04
CA LEU A 69 3.45 8.15 -13.72
C LEU A 69 2.17 9.00 -13.79
N TYR A 70 1.03 8.40 -13.44
CA TYR A 70 -0.27 9.06 -13.28
C TYR A 70 -0.56 9.26 -11.80
N ALA A 71 -0.23 10.43 -11.26
CA ALA A 71 -0.46 10.80 -9.86
C ALA A 71 -1.68 11.70 -9.69
N GLY A 72 -2.15 11.88 -8.45
CA GLY A 72 -3.25 12.80 -8.12
C GLY A 72 -4.61 12.33 -8.60
N ALA A 73 -4.83 11.02 -8.63
CA ALA A 73 -6.07 10.43 -9.11
C ALA A 73 -6.38 10.77 -10.60
N ALA A 74 -5.34 10.96 -11.42
CA ALA A 74 -5.48 11.34 -12.85
C ALA A 74 -6.25 10.31 -13.69
N LEU A 75 -6.27 9.03 -13.28
CA LEU A 75 -7.03 7.96 -13.96
C LEU A 75 -8.33 7.60 -13.22
N GLY A 76 -8.56 8.13 -12.02
CA GLY A 76 -9.75 7.87 -11.19
C GLY A 76 -9.47 8.06 -9.72
N LYS A 77 -10.53 8.12 -8.90
CA LYS A 77 -10.45 8.30 -7.45
C LYS A 77 -9.82 7.06 -6.77
N GLY A 78 -9.32 7.22 -5.55
CA GLY A 78 -8.65 6.17 -4.80
C GLY A 78 -9.35 4.80 -4.77
N PRO A 79 -10.66 4.72 -4.48
CA PRO A 79 -11.41 3.44 -4.48
C PRO A 79 -11.43 2.70 -5.82
N GLU A 80 -11.18 3.39 -6.94
CA GLU A 80 -11.24 2.83 -8.29
C GLU A 80 -9.93 2.18 -8.74
N HIS A 81 -8.82 2.39 -7.98
CA HIS A 81 -7.47 2.01 -8.44
C HIS A 81 -7.28 0.51 -8.65
N TYR A 82 -7.94 -0.36 -7.87
CA TYR A 82 -7.89 -1.80 -8.17
C TYR A 82 -8.48 -2.11 -9.55
N ASP A 83 -9.62 -1.52 -9.87
CA ASP A 83 -10.28 -1.72 -11.17
C ASP A 83 -9.51 -1.09 -12.32
N ILE A 84 -8.91 0.08 -12.13
CA ILE A 84 -8.04 0.75 -13.10
C ILE A 84 -6.92 -0.20 -13.55
N VAL A 85 -6.27 -0.87 -12.60
CA VAL A 85 -5.18 -1.80 -12.90
C VAL A 85 -5.72 -3.13 -13.42
N SER A 86 -6.68 -3.76 -12.74
CA SER A 86 -7.20 -5.08 -13.13
C SER A 86 -7.83 -5.09 -14.53
N LYS A 87 -8.42 -3.96 -14.97
CA LYS A 87 -8.98 -3.77 -16.31
C LYS A 87 -7.96 -3.25 -17.34
N GLY A 88 -6.71 -2.99 -16.95
CA GLY A 88 -5.61 -2.61 -17.85
C GLY A 88 -5.60 -1.16 -18.32
N LEU A 89 -6.32 -0.24 -17.64
CA LEU A 89 -6.20 1.20 -17.90
C LEU A 89 -4.80 1.70 -17.48
N SER A 90 -4.26 1.14 -16.39
CA SER A 90 -2.85 1.24 -15.98
C SER A 90 -2.24 -0.15 -15.91
N ASP A 91 -0.94 -0.29 -16.22
CA ASP A 91 -0.23 -1.57 -16.14
C ASP A 91 0.08 -1.96 -14.70
N MET A 92 0.45 -1.00 -13.87
CA MET A 92 0.75 -1.15 -12.46
C MET A 92 0.15 0.03 -11.70
N GLY A 93 -0.14 -0.15 -10.42
CA GLY A 93 -0.64 0.95 -9.61
C GLY A 93 -0.72 0.64 -8.14
N TYR A 94 -0.85 1.70 -7.36
CA TYR A 94 -1.04 1.63 -5.92
C TYR A 94 -2.53 1.71 -5.60
N PHE A 95 -3.05 0.71 -4.89
CA PHE A 95 -4.46 0.59 -4.53
C PHE A 95 -4.66 0.53 -3.02
N THR A 96 -5.87 0.78 -2.55
CA THR A 96 -6.29 0.63 -1.16
C THR A 96 -7.50 -0.29 -1.09
N ALA A 97 -7.29 -1.54 -0.66
CA ALA A 97 -8.32 -2.58 -0.57
C ALA A 97 -9.47 -2.18 0.36
N THR A 98 -9.14 -1.59 1.50
CA THR A 98 -10.09 -1.14 2.53
C THR A 98 -11.11 -0.11 2.02
N TRP A 99 -10.83 0.58 0.90
CA TRP A 99 -11.75 1.56 0.30
C TRP A 99 -12.86 0.93 -0.55
N THR A 100 -12.87 -0.40 -0.68
CA THR A 100 -13.94 -1.18 -1.31
C THR A 100 -14.49 -2.20 -0.32
N PRO A 101 -15.29 -1.78 0.69
CA PRO A 101 -15.73 -2.64 1.77
C PRO A 101 -16.38 -3.95 1.29
N GLY A 102 -15.96 -5.07 1.88
CA GLY A 102 -16.51 -6.40 1.57
C GLY A 102 -15.95 -7.06 0.31
N ARG A 103 -15.11 -6.38 -0.47
CA ARG A 103 -14.50 -6.97 -1.67
C ARG A 103 -13.33 -7.91 -1.34
N PHE A 104 -12.57 -7.60 -0.29
CA PHE A 104 -11.38 -8.33 0.16
C PHE A 104 -11.51 -8.65 1.66
N PRO A 105 -12.48 -9.53 2.04
CA PRO A 105 -12.91 -9.67 3.42
C PRO A 105 -11.83 -10.18 4.38
N LEU A 106 -10.97 -11.12 3.97
CA LEU A 106 -9.89 -11.62 4.82
C LEU A 106 -8.71 -10.66 4.88
N SER A 107 -8.47 -9.89 3.82
CA SER A 107 -7.38 -8.91 3.76
C SER A 107 -7.56 -7.76 4.74
N ASP A 108 -8.77 -7.53 5.25
CA ASP A 108 -9.03 -6.59 6.33
C ASP A 108 -8.25 -6.95 7.62
N VAL A 109 -7.73 -8.18 7.77
CA VAL A 109 -6.82 -8.56 8.88
C VAL A 109 -5.60 -7.62 8.97
N LEU A 110 -5.09 -7.13 7.83
CA LEU A 110 -3.98 -6.18 7.79
C LEU A 110 -4.35 -4.79 8.31
N SER A 111 -5.64 -4.50 8.46
CA SER A 111 -6.14 -3.24 9.02
C SER A 111 -6.41 -3.29 10.53
N LEU A 112 -6.15 -4.40 11.19
CA LEU A 112 -6.26 -4.52 12.64
C LEU A 112 -5.38 -3.49 13.35
N ALA A 113 -5.86 -2.97 14.49
CA ALA A 113 -5.13 -2.01 15.30
C ALA A 113 -3.83 -2.62 15.83
N THR A 114 -2.73 -2.32 15.15
CA THR A 114 -1.39 -2.88 15.38
C THR A 114 -0.37 -1.75 15.39
N TRP A 115 0.58 -1.79 16.32
CA TRP A 115 1.74 -0.91 16.34
C TRP A 115 2.83 -1.52 15.46
N VAL A 116 3.20 -0.80 14.39
CA VAL A 116 4.26 -1.21 13.45
C VAL A 116 5.24 -0.05 13.25
N ASP A 117 6.50 -0.30 13.50
CA ASP A 117 7.56 0.70 13.43
C ASP A 117 8.15 0.87 12.01
N GLY A 118 7.38 1.44 11.12
CA GLY A 118 7.80 1.77 9.76
C GLY A 118 6.99 1.05 8.66
N LYS A 119 6.86 1.71 7.53
CA LYS A 119 6.07 1.21 6.41
C LYS A 119 6.73 -0.01 5.74
N ASP A 120 8.06 -0.07 5.74
CA ASP A 120 8.83 -1.20 5.22
C ASP A 120 8.55 -2.50 5.98
N LEU A 121 8.37 -2.43 7.30
CA LEU A 121 7.97 -3.60 8.12
C LEU A 121 6.50 -3.97 7.88
N ALA A 122 5.63 -2.99 7.67
CA ALA A 122 4.24 -3.25 7.32
C ALA A 122 4.12 -4.00 5.99
N VAL A 123 5.01 -3.71 5.03
CA VAL A 123 5.12 -4.45 3.75
C VAL A 123 5.57 -5.89 3.99
N ASP A 124 6.56 -6.12 4.85
CA ASP A 124 7.00 -7.49 5.15
C ASP A 124 5.86 -8.33 5.76
N ILE A 125 5.08 -7.73 6.68
CA ILE A 125 3.88 -8.37 7.25
C ILE A 125 2.87 -8.69 6.14
N GLY A 126 2.54 -7.72 5.31
CA GLY A 126 1.52 -7.87 4.27
C GLY A 126 1.90 -8.88 3.19
N ASN A 127 3.14 -8.84 2.69
CA ASN A 127 3.64 -9.80 1.71
C ASN A 127 3.62 -11.23 2.26
N LYS A 128 4.04 -11.42 3.52
CA LYS A 128 3.99 -12.74 4.15
C LYS A 128 2.56 -13.24 4.35
N MET A 129 1.64 -12.36 4.76
CA MET A 129 0.22 -12.70 4.85
C MET A 129 -0.41 -12.99 3.49
N TYR A 130 0.00 -12.29 2.42
CA TYR A 130 -0.44 -12.61 1.06
C TYR A 130 -0.07 -14.04 0.67
N GLU A 131 1.17 -14.46 0.92
CA GLU A 131 1.63 -15.81 0.62
C GLU A 131 0.91 -16.88 1.45
N GLU A 132 0.70 -16.63 2.75
CA GLU A 132 0.19 -17.61 3.70
C GLU A 132 -1.35 -17.73 3.72
N ALA A 133 -2.10 -16.66 3.37
CA ALA A 133 -3.55 -16.65 3.59
C ALA A 133 -4.38 -15.82 2.61
N LEU A 134 -3.83 -14.80 1.91
CA LEU A 134 -4.64 -13.79 1.25
C LEU A 134 -4.60 -13.83 -0.28
N SER A 135 -3.78 -14.70 -0.88
CA SER A 135 -3.54 -14.71 -2.33
C SER A 135 -4.80 -14.87 -3.20
N ASN A 136 -5.81 -15.55 -2.69
CA ASN A 136 -7.05 -15.82 -3.43
C ASN A 136 -8.02 -14.62 -3.51
N GLU A 137 -7.76 -13.54 -2.77
CA GLU A 137 -8.66 -12.39 -2.72
C GLU A 137 -8.45 -11.36 -3.84
N PHE A 138 -7.38 -11.48 -4.64
CA PHE A 138 -6.98 -10.47 -5.61
C PHE A 138 -7.01 -10.96 -7.07
N PRO A 139 -8.21 -11.25 -7.64
CA PRO A 139 -8.31 -11.78 -9.00
C PRO A 139 -7.94 -10.73 -10.06
N GLY A 140 -7.34 -11.21 -11.18
CA GLY A 140 -7.04 -10.39 -12.35
C GLY A 140 -5.79 -9.52 -12.24
N VAL A 141 -5.01 -9.67 -11.17
CA VAL A 141 -3.77 -8.94 -10.96
C VAL A 141 -2.66 -9.85 -10.44
N LYS A 142 -1.41 -9.49 -10.77
CA LYS A 142 -0.23 -9.95 -10.05
C LYS A 142 -0.02 -9.03 -8.86
N MET A 143 -0.06 -9.56 -7.66
CA MET A 143 0.38 -8.83 -6.48
C MET A 143 1.89 -8.62 -6.56
N ILE A 144 2.32 -7.38 -6.46
CA ILE A 144 3.72 -6.99 -6.40
C ILE A 144 4.12 -6.72 -4.95
N GLU A 145 3.23 -6.06 -4.21
CA GLU A 145 3.43 -5.72 -2.81
C GLU A 145 2.06 -5.58 -2.15
N LEU A 146 1.89 -6.16 -0.96
CA LEU A 146 0.73 -5.98 -0.10
C LEU A 146 1.19 -5.48 1.26
N ASN A 147 0.46 -4.54 1.84
CA ASN A 147 0.80 -4.03 3.16
C ASN A 147 -0.42 -3.54 3.93
N GLY A 148 -0.26 -3.41 5.26
CA GLY A 148 -1.01 -2.45 6.04
C GLY A 148 -0.29 -1.09 5.98
N CYS A 149 -1.02 0.03 6.04
CA CYS A 149 -0.40 1.32 6.26
C CYS A 149 0.25 1.35 7.67
N ILE A 150 1.13 2.30 7.94
CA ILE A 150 1.52 2.60 9.32
C ILE A 150 0.29 3.08 10.11
N GLN A 151 0.32 2.97 11.43
CA GLN A 151 -0.81 3.23 12.31
C GLN A 151 -1.52 4.55 12.01
N ALA A 152 -2.84 4.46 11.94
CA ALA A 152 -3.71 5.62 11.87
C ALA A 152 -4.06 6.12 13.27
N PHE A 153 -4.21 7.43 13.40
CA PHE A 153 -4.64 8.11 14.61
C PHE A 153 -6.01 8.78 14.39
N LEU A 154 -6.67 9.10 15.47
CA LEU A 154 -7.85 9.95 15.44
C LEU A 154 -7.42 11.42 15.44
N TRP A 155 -7.82 12.15 14.40
CA TRP A 155 -7.56 13.59 14.23
C TRP A 155 -8.89 14.35 14.28
N THR A 156 -8.95 15.42 15.06
CA THR A 156 -10.21 16.11 15.32
C THR A 156 -10.05 17.63 15.31
N ARG A 157 -11.18 18.32 15.15
CA ARG A 157 -11.26 19.78 15.24
C ARG A 157 -11.24 20.27 16.69
N LYS A 158 -11.68 19.45 17.65
CA LYS A 158 -11.73 19.72 19.10
C LYS A 158 -11.03 18.55 19.83
N PRO A 159 -10.47 18.77 21.02
CA PRO A 159 -9.80 17.70 21.77
C PRO A 159 -10.78 16.58 22.15
N VAL A 160 -10.30 15.33 22.08
CA VAL A 160 -11.01 14.10 22.49
C VAL A 160 -10.11 13.38 23.49
N LYS A 161 -10.45 13.43 24.77
CA LYS A 161 -9.63 12.88 25.88
C LYS A 161 -10.24 11.65 26.54
N THR A 162 -11.54 11.44 26.35
CA THR A 162 -12.30 10.35 26.98
C THR A 162 -13.16 9.64 25.94
N LEU A 163 -13.70 8.47 26.28
CA LEU A 163 -14.67 7.77 25.47
C LEU A 163 -15.96 8.60 25.28
N GLU A 164 -16.34 9.34 26.32
CA GLU A 164 -17.50 10.22 26.32
C GLU A 164 -17.40 11.34 25.30
N ASP A 165 -16.19 11.87 25.06
CA ASP A 165 -15.94 12.92 24.08
C ASP A 165 -16.14 12.41 22.63
N CYS A 166 -16.09 11.12 22.40
CA CYS A 166 -16.32 10.52 21.08
C CYS A 166 -17.80 10.47 20.69
N LYS A 167 -18.72 10.47 21.68
CA LYS A 167 -20.14 10.21 21.43
C LYS A 167 -20.76 11.22 20.47
N GLY A 168 -21.35 10.71 19.40
CA GLY A 168 -22.05 11.51 18.40
C GLY A 168 -21.15 12.32 17.48
N LEU A 169 -19.80 12.26 17.60
CA LEU A 169 -18.90 12.87 16.63
C LEU A 169 -19.02 12.19 15.28
N LYS A 170 -19.09 12.96 14.22
CA LYS A 170 -19.02 12.48 12.84
C LYS A 170 -17.55 12.34 12.44
N ILE A 171 -17.06 11.11 12.40
CA ILE A 171 -15.66 10.81 12.13
C ILE A 171 -15.51 10.14 10.76
N ARG A 172 -14.76 10.75 9.87
CA ARG A 172 -14.44 10.10 8.60
C ARG A 172 -13.69 8.79 8.84
N ALA A 173 -14.21 7.71 8.27
CA ALA A 173 -13.59 6.39 8.25
C ALA A 173 -13.15 6.03 6.83
N PRO A 174 -11.99 5.38 6.66
CA PRO A 174 -11.57 4.89 5.35
C PRO A 174 -12.25 3.59 4.91
N GLY A 175 -12.95 2.90 5.82
CA GLY A 175 -13.54 1.57 5.62
C GLY A 175 -12.98 0.54 6.62
N GLY A 176 -13.26 -0.76 6.39
CA GLY A 176 -12.71 -1.86 7.17
C GLY A 176 -12.94 -1.77 8.68
N HIS A 177 -12.00 -2.29 9.46
CA HIS A 177 -12.06 -2.27 10.92
C HIS A 177 -12.17 -0.86 11.50
N GLN A 178 -11.53 0.14 10.88
CA GLN A 178 -11.55 1.52 11.38
C GLN A 178 -12.98 2.08 11.47
N THR A 179 -13.86 1.73 10.53
CA THR A 179 -15.28 2.08 10.60
C THR A 179 -15.94 1.51 11.86
N ASN A 180 -15.66 0.25 12.19
CA ASN A 180 -16.23 -0.42 13.33
C ASN A 180 -15.59 0.04 14.66
N TYR A 181 -14.30 0.34 14.66
CA TYR A 181 -13.62 0.95 15.83
C TYR A 181 -14.23 2.30 16.18
N ILE A 182 -14.50 3.17 15.19
CA ILE A 182 -15.19 4.46 15.40
C ILE A 182 -16.58 4.21 16.03
N LYS A 183 -17.35 3.24 15.54
CA LYS A 183 -18.65 2.88 16.13
C LYS A 183 -18.52 2.38 17.57
N SER A 184 -17.50 1.56 17.89
CA SER A 184 -17.29 1.05 19.25
C SER A 184 -16.99 2.14 20.27
N LEU A 185 -16.48 3.30 19.81
CA LEU A 185 -16.27 4.50 20.62
C LEU A 185 -17.55 5.35 20.78
N GLY A 186 -18.68 4.98 20.16
CA GLY A 186 -19.93 5.77 20.20
C GLY A 186 -19.96 6.93 19.20
N ALA A 187 -18.99 7.04 18.29
CA ALA A 187 -18.98 8.02 17.22
C ALA A 187 -19.71 7.50 15.96
N GLU A 188 -20.07 8.42 15.06
CA GLU A 188 -20.71 8.12 13.78
C GLU A 188 -19.67 8.07 12.66
N PRO A 189 -19.36 6.91 12.07
CA PRO A 189 -18.43 6.84 10.95
C PRO A 189 -19.08 7.36 9.67
N VAL A 190 -18.36 8.22 8.97
CA VAL A 190 -18.73 8.77 7.66
C VAL A 190 -17.73 8.29 6.63
N PHE A 191 -18.16 7.48 5.66
CA PHE A 191 -17.29 7.08 4.57
C PHE A 191 -17.21 8.17 3.50
N MET A 192 -15.99 8.60 3.17
CA MET A 192 -15.73 9.50 2.03
C MET A 192 -14.29 9.33 1.52
N PRO A 193 -14.05 9.56 0.22
CA PRO A 193 -12.69 9.64 -0.34
C PRO A 193 -11.85 10.70 0.36
N LEU A 194 -10.55 10.44 0.51
CA LEU A 194 -9.65 11.32 1.27
C LEU A 194 -9.56 12.74 0.68
N GLY A 195 -9.68 12.87 -0.64
CA GLY A 195 -9.66 14.17 -1.32
C GLY A 195 -10.81 15.10 -0.93
N ASP A 196 -11.93 14.57 -0.42
CA ASP A 196 -13.11 15.35 -0.04
C ASP A 196 -13.06 15.78 1.46
N VAL A 197 -12.10 15.25 2.25
CA VAL A 197 -12.04 15.39 3.72
C VAL A 197 -11.70 16.81 4.16
N TYR A 198 -10.81 17.52 3.47
CA TYR A 198 -10.42 18.87 3.84
C TYR A 198 -11.67 19.80 3.92
N LEU A 199 -12.45 19.85 2.85
CA LEU A 199 -13.66 20.67 2.79
C LEU A 199 -14.71 20.23 3.81
N ALA A 200 -14.87 18.92 4.02
CA ALA A 200 -15.82 18.38 5.00
C ALA A 200 -15.45 18.77 6.45
N LEU A 201 -14.16 18.81 6.80
CA LEU A 201 -13.68 19.32 8.08
C LEU A 201 -13.84 20.83 8.20
N GLU A 202 -13.46 21.58 7.15
CA GLU A 202 -13.55 23.05 7.12
C GLU A 202 -15.00 23.53 7.35
N THR A 203 -15.94 22.91 6.64
CA THR A 203 -17.39 23.26 6.74
C THR A 203 -18.07 22.68 7.98
N GLY A 204 -17.40 21.77 8.73
CA GLY A 204 -18.01 21.10 9.88
C GLY A 204 -18.99 19.99 9.53
N THR A 205 -18.98 19.49 8.30
CA THR A 205 -19.74 18.31 7.89
C THR A 205 -19.29 17.06 8.65
N ILE A 206 -18.01 16.99 9.00
CA ILE A 206 -17.41 16.01 9.91
C ILE A 206 -16.63 16.72 11.02
N ASP A 207 -16.48 16.07 12.17
CA ASP A 207 -15.76 16.58 13.35
C ASP A 207 -14.30 16.12 13.38
N GLY A 208 -13.97 15.05 12.66
CA GLY A 208 -12.64 14.47 12.61
C GLY A 208 -12.50 13.36 11.59
N LEU A 209 -11.33 12.73 11.59
CA LEU A 209 -11.03 11.60 10.72
C LEU A 209 -10.07 10.63 11.41
N VAL A 210 -10.10 9.37 10.96
CA VAL A 210 -9.03 8.39 11.21
C VAL A 210 -8.17 8.30 9.96
N THR A 211 -6.87 8.55 10.11
CA THR A 211 -5.87 8.43 9.04
C THR A 211 -4.44 8.40 9.59
N CYS A 212 -3.48 7.98 8.79
CA CYS A 212 -2.07 7.98 9.17
C CYS A 212 -1.43 9.38 9.00
N PRO A 213 -0.39 9.72 9.79
CA PRO A 213 0.28 11.03 9.77
C PRO A 213 0.75 11.52 8.40
N PRO A 214 1.31 10.67 7.50
CA PRO A 214 1.70 11.13 6.17
C PRO A 214 0.57 11.82 5.40
N LEU A 215 -0.65 11.32 5.53
CA LEU A 215 -1.81 11.86 4.82
C LEU A 215 -2.31 13.19 5.42
N ILE A 216 -2.06 13.44 6.71
CA ILE A 216 -2.29 14.76 7.33
C ILE A 216 -1.44 15.83 6.64
N LEU A 217 -0.18 15.51 6.31
CA LEU A 217 0.71 16.42 5.60
C LEU A 217 0.36 16.51 4.11
N ALA A 218 0.14 15.38 3.45
CA ALA A 218 -0.10 15.30 2.01
C ALA A 218 -1.36 16.07 1.57
N PHE A 219 -2.41 16.04 2.39
CA PHE A 219 -3.70 16.70 2.14
C PHE A 219 -3.89 17.98 2.96
N LYS A 220 -2.85 18.47 3.64
CA LYS A 220 -2.84 19.68 4.49
C LYS A 220 -3.92 19.67 5.56
N LEU A 221 -4.33 18.50 6.03
CA LEU A 221 -5.42 18.36 7.00
C LEU A 221 -5.09 18.97 8.37
N TYR A 222 -3.79 19.21 8.66
CA TYR A 222 -3.31 19.96 9.84
C TYR A 222 -3.86 21.39 9.92
N GLU A 223 -4.36 21.95 8.81
CA GLU A 223 -4.97 23.28 8.80
C GLU A 223 -6.37 23.28 9.44
N VAL A 224 -7.09 22.17 9.37
CA VAL A 224 -8.50 22.02 9.77
C VAL A 224 -8.73 21.02 10.90
N ALA A 225 -7.81 20.05 11.13
CA ALA A 225 -7.80 19.12 12.27
C ALA A 225 -6.63 19.48 13.20
N LYS A 226 -6.94 20.09 14.34
CA LYS A 226 -5.94 20.68 15.25
C LYS A 226 -5.50 19.78 16.39
N TYR A 227 -6.12 18.62 16.55
CA TYR A 227 -5.84 17.68 17.65
C TYR A 227 -5.66 16.29 17.10
N GLY A 228 -4.67 15.56 17.63
CA GLY A 228 -4.41 14.17 17.29
C GLY A 228 -4.25 13.30 18.53
N VAL A 229 -5.02 12.22 18.61
CA VAL A 229 -4.91 11.23 19.68
C VAL A 229 -3.95 10.12 19.22
N ILE A 230 -2.85 9.94 19.97
CA ILE A 230 -1.86 8.89 19.73
C ILE A 230 -2.40 7.57 20.29
N ALA A 231 -3.30 6.95 19.53
CA ALA A 231 -3.80 5.60 19.78
C ALA A 231 -3.98 4.92 18.42
N THR A 232 -3.41 3.72 18.26
CA THR A 232 -3.52 3.05 16.96
C THR A 232 -4.95 2.60 16.66
N PHE A 233 -5.47 3.05 15.53
CA PHE A 233 -6.71 2.55 14.91
C PHE A 233 -6.43 1.49 13.83
N GLY A 234 -5.23 0.91 13.85
CA GLY A 234 -4.78 0.08 12.76
C GLY A 234 -4.42 0.91 11.54
N CYS A 235 -4.60 0.32 10.40
CA CYS A 235 -4.23 0.93 9.12
C CYS A 235 -5.28 0.61 8.05
N VAL A 236 -5.05 1.04 6.84
CA VAL A 236 -5.77 0.56 5.65
C VAL A 236 -4.93 -0.52 4.97
N THR A 237 -5.56 -1.52 4.38
CA THR A 237 -4.89 -2.51 3.53
C THR A 237 -4.65 -1.90 2.17
N GLU A 238 -3.40 -1.87 1.77
CA GLU A 238 -2.92 -1.22 0.55
C GLU A 238 -1.94 -2.12 -0.18
N GLY A 239 -1.56 -1.74 -1.40
CA GLY A 239 -0.53 -2.48 -2.11
C GLY A 239 -0.22 -1.96 -3.50
N VAL A 240 0.83 -2.51 -4.09
CA VAL A 240 1.18 -2.36 -5.49
C VAL A 240 0.74 -3.61 -6.24
N ILE A 241 -0.09 -3.41 -7.24
CA ILE A 241 -0.58 -4.47 -8.12
C ILE A 241 -0.19 -4.19 -9.56
N MET A 242 -0.02 -5.25 -10.34
CA MET A 242 0.17 -5.17 -11.78
C MET A 242 -0.95 -5.93 -12.50
N ASN A 243 -1.45 -5.38 -13.59
CA ASN A 243 -2.42 -6.07 -14.44
C ASN A 243 -1.88 -7.46 -14.84
N GLN A 244 -2.69 -8.52 -14.69
CA GLN A 244 -2.23 -9.88 -14.92
C GLN A 244 -1.71 -10.06 -16.36
N LYS A 245 -2.40 -9.52 -17.35
CA LYS A 245 -1.97 -9.62 -18.75
C LYS A 245 -0.68 -8.83 -19.01
N SER A 246 -0.50 -7.66 -18.38
CA SER A 246 0.76 -6.90 -18.47
C SER A 246 1.92 -7.66 -17.84
N TRP A 247 1.67 -8.34 -16.70
CA TRP A 247 2.67 -9.22 -16.07
C TRP A 247 3.03 -10.42 -16.93
N ASP A 248 2.04 -11.10 -17.52
CA ASP A 248 2.26 -12.28 -18.38
C ASP A 248 3.04 -11.91 -19.64
N ASN A 249 2.79 -10.73 -20.21
CA ASN A 249 3.52 -10.19 -21.36
C ASN A 249 4.88 -9.58 -21.02
N THR A 250 5.23 -9.45 -19.74
CA THR A 250 6.54 -8.93 -19.32
C THR A 250 7.62 -9.97 -19.65
N PRO A 251 8.72 -9.57 -20.31
CA PRO A 251 9.85 -10.45 -20.55
C PRO A 251 10.32 -11.13 -19.26
N ASP A 252 10.59 -12.43 -19.31
CA ASP A 252 10.90 -13.22 -18.10
C ASP A 252 12.12 -12.70 -17.34
N ASP A 253 13.11 -12.16 -18.03
CA ASP A 253 14.31 -11.57 -17.44
C ASP A 253 14.07 -10.19 -16.79
N LEU A 254 12.92 -9.54 -17.04
CA LEU A 254 12.52 -8.29 -16.38
C LEU A 254 11.64 -8.51 -15.14
N LYS A 255 10.96 -9.66 -15.04
CA LYS A 255 10.10 -9.99 -13.88
C LYS A 255 10.86 -9.97 -12.54
N PRO A 256 12.06 -10.59 -12.43
CA PRO A 256 12.86 -10.50 -11.20
C PRO A 256 13.25 -9.06 -10.85
N ILE A 257 13.55 -8.22 -11.85
CA ILE A 257 13.91 -6.81 -11.62
C ILE A 257 12.70 -6.04 -11.06
N ILE A 258 11.50 -6.27 -11.60
CA ILE A 258 10.26 -5.67 -11.09
C ILE A 258 10.05 -6.09 -9.63
N MET A 259 10.15 -7.37 -9.33
CA MET A 259 9.99 -7.87 -7.95
C MET A 259 11.05 -7.31 -7.01
N GLU A 260 12.32 -7.28 -7.41
CA GLU A 260 13.42 -6.74 -6.58
C GLU A 260 13.20 -5.28 -6.21
N VAL A 261 12.75 -4.45 -7.16
CA VAL A 261 12.58 -3.01 -6.95
C VAL A 261 11.26 -2.67 -6.28
N CYS A 262 10.18 -3.35 -6.66
CA CYS A 262 8.82 -2.92 -6.34
C CYS A 262 8.15 -3.74 -5.22
N SER A 263 8.69 -4.89 -4.79
CA SER A 263 8.07 -5.70 -3.72
C SER A 263 8.18 -5.10 -2.32
N ASN A 264 9.09 -4.16 -2.11
CA ASN A 264 9.12 -3.30 -0.92
C ASN A 264 9.67 -1.92 -1.31
N PRO A 265 8.85 -1.07 -1.96
CA PRO A 265 9.30 0.22 -2.47
C PRO A 265 9.74 1.17 -1.35
N PHE A 266 9.21 1.03 -0.15
CA PHE A 266 9.58 1.86 1.00
C PHE A 266 10.99 1.53 1.51
N ARG A 267 11.41 0.26 1.48
CA ARG A 267 12.78 -0.15 1.77
C ARG A 267 13.73 0.25 0.66
N THR A 268 13.37 -0.01 -0.58
CA THR A 268 14.21 0.31 -1.76
C THR A 268 14.53 1.80 -1.85
N THR A 269 13.56 2.67 -1.53
CA THR A 269 13.73 4.13 -1.60
C THR A 269 14.11 4.79 -0.28
N GLY A 270 14.00 4.05 0.84
CA GLY A 270 14.16 4.61 2.20
C GLY A 270 13.00 5.51 2.64
N GLY A 271 11.90 5.57 1.87
CA GLY A 271 10.75 6.40 2.16
C GLY A 271 9.86 5.81 3.27
N LEU A 272 9.34 6.64 4.18
CA LEU A 272 8.40 6.27 5.25
C LEU A 272 8.90 5.19 6.23
N ASN A 273 10.21 5.07 6.42
CA ASN A 273 10.79 4.28 7.51
C ASN A 273 10.53 4.95 8.88
N ARG A 274 10.91 4.29 9.97
CA ARG A 274 10.73 4.77 11.35
C ARG A 274 11.23 6.21 11.58
N ASP A 275 12.39 6.56 11.05
CA ASP A 275 13.00 7.88 11.30
C ASP A 275 12.27 8.97 10.49
N VAL A 276 11.91 8.69 9.25
CA VAL A 276 11.06 9.58 8.44
C VAL A 276 9.72 9.81 9.14
N TYR A 277 9.13 8.76 9.74
CA TYR A 277 7.87 8.88 10.47
C TYR A 277 7.98 9.82 11.68
N LYS A 278 9.07 9.72 12.48
CA LYS A 278 9.32 10.65 13.61
C LYS A 278 9.45 12.11 13.16
N VAL A 279 10.14 12.33 12.04
CA VAL A 279 10.27 13.66 11.44
C VAL A 279 8.90 14.21 11.03
N MET A 280 8.04 13.36 10.46
CA MET A 280 6.69 13.78 10.05
C MET A 280 5.78 14.12 11.23
N ILE A 281 5.86 13.35 12.32
CA ILE A 281 5.12 13.66 13.57
C ILE A 281 5.52 15.06 14.06
N LYS A 282 6.83 15.33 14.16
CA LYS A 282 7.31 16.65 14.57
C LYS A 282 6.88 17.75 13.60
N GLU A 283 6.91 17.52 12.29
CA GLU A 283 6.45 18.48 11.30
C GLU A 283 4.96 18.83 11.49
N ILE A 284 4.12 17.84 11.86
CA ILE A 284 2.69 18.06 12.15
C ILE A 284 2.52 18.95 13.39
N GLU A 285 3.29 18.69 14.46
CA GLU A 285 3.29 19.52 15.66
C GLU A 285 3.75 20.96 15.37
N ASP A 286 4.83 21.12 14.60
CA ASP A 286 5.36 22.44 14.18
C ASP A 286 4.34 23.24 13.34
N LYS A 287 3.37 22.55 12.70
CA LYS A 287 2.22 23.17 12.02
C LYS A 287 1.03 23.50 12.95
N GLY A 288 1.22 23.34 14.24
CA GLY A 288 0.26 23.76 15.27
C GLY A 288 -0.83 22.72 15.59
N VAL A 289 -0.58 21.44 15.30
CA VAL A 289 -1.44 20.36 15.76
C VAL A 289 -0.97 19.91 17.14
N THR A 290 -1.89 19.77 18.08
CA THR A 290 -1.61 19.23 19.42
C THR A 290 -1.77 17.71 19.37
N LEU A 291 -0.65 16.98 19.56
CA LEU A 291 -0.65 15.51 19.72
C LEU A 291 -0.60 15.15 21.20
N TYR A 292 -1.34 14.12 21.60
CA TYR A 292 -1.37 13.64 22.97
C TYR A 292 -1.79 12.18 23.08
N ASP A 293 -1.30 11.54 24.15
CA ASP A 293 -1.69 10.20 24.54
C ASP A 293 -3.00 10.21 25.32
N LEU A 294 -3.80 9.15 25.15
CA LEU A 294 -4.92 8.91 26.06
C LEU A 294 -4.43 8.46 27.43
N PRO A 295 -5.12 8.84 28.53
CA PRO A 295 -4.92 8.20 29.81
C PRO A 295 -5.02 6.68 29.73
N ALA A 296 -4.19 5.94 30.46
CA ALA A 296 -4.09 4.47 30.35
C ALA A 296 -5.44 3.75 30.50
N GLU A 297 -6.31 4.22 31.41
CA GLU A 297 -7.65 3.66 31.61
C GLU A 297 -8.58 3.90 30.38
N GLN A 298 -8.40 5.01 29.67
CA GLN A 298 -9.14 5.27 28.44
C GLN A 298 -8.60 4.39 27.30
N GLN A 299 -7.27 4.21 27.19
CA GLN A 299 -6.68 3.29 26.23
C GLN A 299 -7.21 1.86 26.39
N LYS A 300 -7.29 1.34 27.63
CA LYS A 300 -7.85 0.02 27.91
C LYS A 300 -9.29 -0.12 27.41
N LYS A 301 -10.13 0.89 27.67
CA LYS A 301 -11.53 0.88 27.19
C LYS A 301 -11.62 0.87 25.67
N TRP A 302 -10.81 1.70 25.00
CA TRP A 302 -10.79 1.75 23.54
C TRP A 302 -10.33 0.42 22.93
N PHE A 303 -9.22 -0.13 23.43
CA PHE A 303 -8.66 -1.38 22.90
C PHE A 303 -9.55 -2.59 23.19
N LYS A 304 -10.26 -2.62 24.33
CA LYS A 304 -11.28 -3.65 24.55
C LYS A 304 -12.39 -3.57 23.50
N GLY A 305 -12.89 -2.38 23.19
CA GLY A 305 -13.86 -2.18 22.11
C GLY A 305 -13.32 -2.64 20.74
N PHE A 306 -12.00 -2.47 20.47
CA PHE A 306 -11.39 -2.95 19.24
C PHE A 306 -11.26 -4.47 19.19
N GLN A 307 -10.97 -5.13 20.33
CA GLN A 307 -11.01 -6.59 20.43
C GLN A 307 -12.42 -7.16 20.15
N ASP A 308 -13.45 -6.56 20.74
CA ASP A 308 -14.85 -6.96 20.51
C ASP A 308 -15.24 -6.82 19.02
N VAL A 309 -14.74 -5.80 18.34
CA VAL A 309 -14.91 -5.62 16.88
C VAL A 309 -14.22 -6.75 16.11
N THR A 310 -13.03 -7.16 16.50
CA THR A 310 -12.29 -8.26 15.85
C THR A 310 -13.01 -9.59 16.06
N GLU A 311 -13.49 -9.88 17.27
CA GLU A 311 -14.29 -11.08 17.57
C GLU A 311 -15.54 -11.16 16.69
N LYS A 312 -16.26 -10.04 16.61
CA LYS A 312 -17.45 -9.96 15.75
C LYS A 312 -17.11 -10.17 14.28
N TRP A 313 -16.05 -9.54 13.78
CA TRP A 313 -15.60 -9.69 12.39
C TRP A 313 -15.26 -11.15 12.06
N VAL A 314 -14.55 -11.84 12.95
CA VAL A 314 -14.22 -13.26 12.81
C VAL A 314 -15.52 -14.08 12.76
N THR A 315 -16.43 -13.88 13.71
CA THR A 315 -17.71 -14.59 13.75
C THR A 315 -18.52 -14.39 12.46
N ASP A 316 -18.60 -13.14 11.97
CA ASP A 316 -19.36 -12.80 10.76
C ASP A 316 -18.75 -13.43 9.49
N LEU A 317 -17.45 -13.60 9.41
CA LEU A 317 -16.78 -14.21 8.26
C LEU A 317 -16.79 -15.75 8.33
N GLU A 318 -16.61 -16.33 9.52
CA GLU A 318 -16.71 -17.78 9.70
C GLU A 318 -18.13 -18.29 9.40
N ALA A 319 -19.17 -17.51 9.74
CA ALA A 319 -20.56 -17.80 9.34
C ALA A 319 -20.74 -17.81 7.79
N LYS A 320 -19.84 -17.20 7.04
CA LYS A 320 -19.79 -17.22 5.56
C LYS A 320 -18.85 -18.29 5.01
N GLY A 321 -18.28 -19.14 5.87
CA GLY A 321 -17.33 -20.19 5.49
C GLY A 321 -15.91 -19.71 5.21
N LEU A 322 -15.54 -18.48 5.63
CA LEU A 322 -14.18 -17.96 5.45
C LEU A 322 -13.34 -18.26 6.71
N PRO A 323 -12.05 -18.62 6.58
CA PRO A 323 -11.19 -19.03 7.71
C PRO A 323 -10.64 -17.82 8.48
N ALA A 324 -11.53 -16.96 9.02
CA ALA A 324 -11.15 -15.68 9.59
C ALA A 324 -10.32 -15.81 10.86
N LYS A 325 -10.67 -16.71 11.78
CA LYS A 325 -9.91 -16.94 13.00
C LYS A 325 -8.52 -17.45 12.72
N GLU A 326 -8.37 -18.42 11.82
CA GLU A 326 -7.07 -18.92 11.39
C GLU A 326 -6.22 -17.79 10.79
N THR A 327 -6.83 -16.92 9.98
CA THR A 327 -6.16 -15.75 9.38
C THR A 327 -5.67 -14.78 10.44
N VAL A 328 -6.46 -14.49 11.48
CA VAL A 328 -6.04 -13.65 12.62
C VAL A 328 -4.87 -14.27 13.39
N MET A 329 -4.90 -15.57 13.66
CA MET A 329 -3.82 -16.26 14.37
C MET A 329 -2.52 -16.26 13.55
N LYS A 330 -2.59 -16.46 12.23
CA LYS A 330 -1.43 -16.30 11.33
C LYS A 330 -0.90 -14.87 11.37
N TYR A 331 -1.79 -13.88 11.28
CA TYR A 331 -1.42 -12.48 11.36
C TYR A 331 -0.71 -12.15 12.68
N ASN A 332 -1.23 -12.62 13.82
CA ASN A 332 -0.57 -12.43 15.12
C ASN A 332 0.86 -12.99 15.12
N LYS A 333 1.02 -14.24 14.67
CA LYS A 333 2.33 -14.89 14.59
C LYS A 333 3.30 -14.13 13.67
N VAL A 334 2.83 -13.64 12.52
CA VAL A 334 3.65 -12.85 11.58
C VAL A 334 4.06 -11.53 12.21
N THR A 335 3.13 -10.79 12.83
CA THR A 335 3.41 -9.49 13.46
C THR A 335 4.38 -9.62 14.61
N GLU A 336 4.21 -10.60 15.49
CA GLU A 336 5.13 -10.87 16.60
C GLU A 336 6.54 -11.20 16.11
N SER A 337 6.68 -11.99 15.04
CA SER A 337 7.99 -12.34 14.47
C SER A 337 8.79 -11.13 13.96
N ILE A 338 8.12 -10.01 13.70
CA ILE A 338 8.69 -8.75 13.21
C ILE A 338 8.78 -7.70 14.34
N GLY A 339 8.33 -8.03 15.56
CA GLY A 339 8.34 -7.13 16.71
C GLY A 339 7.18 -6.12 16.71
N ALA A 340 6.14 -6.33 15.88
CA ALA A 340 4.92 -5.57 15.91
C ALA A 340 3.95 -6.12 16.96
N LYS A 341 3.02 -5.27 17.46
CA LYS A 341 2.07 -5.66 18.51
C LYS A 341 0.66 -5.21 18.17
N SER A 342 -0.25 -6.17 18.02
CA SER A 342 -1.68 -5.87 17.87
C SER A 342 -2.34 -5.64 19.25
N VAL A 343 -3.16 -4.59 19.32
CA VAL A 343 -4.02 -4.28 20.47
C VAL A 343 -5.47 -4.71 20.23
N ALA A 344 -5.82 -5.09 19.02
CA ALA A 344 -7.16 -5.49 18.62
C ALA A 344 -7.39 -7.00 18.60
N ILE A 345 -6.34 -7.81 18.77
CA ILE A 345 -6.48 -9.26 18.87
C ILE A 345 -6.79 -9.61 20.31
N PRO A 346 -7.89 -10.37 20.59
CA PRO A 346 -8.23 -10.88 21.92
C PRO A 346 -7.05 -11.65 22.54
N ASP A 347 -6.85 -11.50 23.84
CA ASP A 347 -5.67 -12.10 24.50
C ASP A 347 -5.69 -13.63 24.47
N GLU A 348 -6.86 -14.25 24.43
CA GLU A 348 -7.06 -15.70 24.30
C GLU A 348 -6.76 -16.25 22.90
N TRP A 349 -6.50 -15.39 21.91
CA TRP A 349 -6.13 -15.80 20.54
C TRP A 349 -4.63 -15.55 20.23
N LYS A 350 -3.87 -15.06 21.21
CA LYS A 350 -2.44 -14.78 21.09
C LYS A 350 -1.57 -15.98 21.43
#